data_b4deb46aaf695fd62de245a26f95c1ab
#
_entry.id   b4deb46aaf695fd62de245a26f95c1ab
#
_cell.length_a   1.000
_cell.length_b   1.000
_cell.length_c   1.000
_cell.angle_alpha   90.00
_cell.angle_beta   90.00
_cell.angle_gamma   90.00
#
_symmetry.space_group_name_H-M   'P 1'
#
loop_
_entity.id
_entity.type
_entity.pdbx_description
1 polymer ?
#
loop_
_entity_poly.entity_id
_entity_poly.type
_entity_poly.pdbx_seq_one_letter_code
_entity_poly.pdbx_strand_id
1 'polypeptide(L)'
;LLLNRRKDAIMSVPILCFVGRSNSGKTTLIERVIPELVRAGYKVATVKHAGHGFDLDTEGKDSWRHKQAGASSVIIVSKSSMAMFADVPDQMKVEEVRDRFVDGSYDLIIAEGWRSEGYPKIVVVRDQIGEVPVSADGLLAVVSNKPVEAQVPLIDPDDVAAVAALIMRHFPRRSRDDA
;
A
#
# COMPACT_ATOMS: atom_id res chain seq x y z
N LEU A 1 -21.12 17.40 -15.82
CA LEU A 1 -20.38 17.16 -17.06
C LEU A 1 -19.69 15.81 -16.93
N LEU A 2 -20.28 14.78 -17.56
CA LEU A 2 -19.82 13.41 -17.56
C LEU A 2 -18.49 13.32 -18.33
N LEU A 3 -17.40 13.13 -17.61
CA LEU A 3 -16.16 12.61 -18.19
C LEU A 3 -16.41 11.15 -18.58
N ASN A 4 -16.69 10.97 -19.87
CA ASN A 4 -16.78 9.68 -20.52
C ASN A 4 -15.37 9.06 -20.54
N ARG A 5 -14.97 8.40 -19.46
CA ARG A 5 -13.75 7.59 -19.46
C ARG A 5 -14.03 6.41 -20.38
N ARG A 6 -13.42 6.44 -21.55
CA ARG A 6 -13.25 5.24 -22.38
C ARG A 6 -12.69 4.15 -21.49
N LYS A 7 -13.44 3.09 -21.27
CA LYS A 7 -12.97 1.82 -20.71
C LYS A 7 -12.19 1.08 -21.80
N ASP A 8 -11.10 1.68 -22.24
CA ASP A 8 -10.03 0.88 -22.82
C ASP A 8 -9.43 0.10 -21.66
N ALA A 9 -9.11 -1.16 -21.86
CA ALA A 9 -8.62 -2.07 -20.83
C ALA A 9 -7.24 -1.62 -20.31
N ILE A 10 -7.21 -0.49 -19.62
CA ILE A 10 -6.04 -0.03 -18.86
C ILE A 10 -5.93 -1.04 -17.72
N MET A 11 -4.95 -1.92 -17.81
CA MET A 11 -4.65 -2.85 -16.73
C MET A 11 -4.54 -2.04 -15.44
N SER A 12 -5.38 -2.35 -14.47
CA SER A 12 -5.41 -1.65 -13.19
C SER A 12 -4.05 -1.72 -12.50
N VAL A 13 -3.67 -0.67 -11.78
CA VAL A 13 -2.40 -0.66 -11.02
C VAL A 13 -2.41 -1.84 -10.04
N PRO A 14 -1.40 -2.73 -10.06
CA PRO A 14 -1.36 -3.88 -9.18
C PRO A 14 -1.23 -3.46 -7.72
N ILE A 15 -1.77 -4.32 -6.84
CA ILE A 15 -1.77 -4.11 -5.39
C ILE A 15 -0.95 -5.23 -4.75
N LEU A 16 -0.01 -4.85 -3.89
CA LEU A 16 0.74 -5.74 -3.01
C LEU A 16 0.45 -5.37 -1.56
N CYS A 17 -0.01 -6.33 -0.77
CA CYS A 17 -0.28 -6.13 0.64
C CYS A 17 0.90 -6.54 1.52
N PHE A 18 1.29 -5.69 2.46
CA PHE A 18 2.13 -6.05 3.59
C PHE A 18 1.24 -6.30 4.80
N VAL A 19 1.24 -7.54 5.28
CA VAL A 19 0.37 -7.98 6.36
C VAL A 19 1.17 -8.55 7.52
N GLY A 20 0.58 -8.56 8.71
CA GLY A 20 1.22 -9.02 9.94
C GLY A 20 0.58 -8.34 11.15
N ARG A 21 0.94 -8.77 12.36
CA ARG A 21 0.43 -8.16 13.59
C ARG A 21 0.89 -6.70 13.73
N SER A 22 0.23 -5.95 14.61
CA SER A 22 0.73 -4.64 15.01
C SER A 22 2.17 -4.77 15.53
N ASN A 23 3.00 -3.78 15.24
CA ASN A 23 4.42 -3.72 15.63
C ASN A 23 5.31 -4.87 15.09
N SER A 24 4.86 -5.60 14.07
CA SER A 24 5.71 -6.62 13.42
C SER A 24 6.82 -6.05 12.53
N GLY A 25 6.91 -4.74 12.35
CA GLY A 25 7.93 -4.09 11.53
C GLY A 25 7.52 -3.84 10.07
N LYS A 26 6.22 -3.99 9.71
CA LYS A 26 5.73 -3.72 8.35
C LYS A 26 6.12 -2.35 7.82
N THR A 27 5.79 -1.31 8.57
CA THR A 27 6.08 0.09 8.19
C THR A 27 7.58 0.28 7.96
N THR A 28 8.41 -0.18 8.88
CA THR A 28 9.88 -0.11 8.76
C THR A 28 10.41 -0.84 7.52
N LEU A 29 9.86 -2.02 7.21
CA LEU A 29 10.23 -2.75 6.01
C LEU A 29 9.80 -1.99 4.74
N ILE A 30 8.57 -1.51 4.69
CA ILE A 30 8.03 -0.72 3.57
C ILE A 30 8.91 0.53 3.33
N GLU A 31 9.27 1.26 4.37
CA GLU A 31 10.14 2.43 4.30
C GLU A 31 11.52 2.12 3.69
N ARG A 32 12.03 0.92 3.90
CA ARG A 32 13.32 0.46 3.34
C ARG A 32 13.18 -0.08 1.91
N VAL A 33 12.06 -0.71 1.59
CA VAL A 33 11.78 -1.30 0.26
C VAL A 33 11.46 -0.23 -0.78
N ILE A 34 10.72 0.81 -0.43
CA ILE A 34 10.33 1.88 -1.36
C ILE A 34 11.54 2.51 -2.07
N PRO A 35 12.65 2.89 -1.40
CA PRO A 35 13.81 3.44 -2.07
C PRO A 35 14.45 2.50 -3.09
N GLU A 36 14.43 1.17 -2.85
CA GLU A 36 14.94 0.18 -3.81
C GLU A 36 14.09 0.16 -5.09
N LEU A 37 12.76 0.14 -4.93
CA LEU A 37 11.83 0.19 -6.07
C LEU A 37 11.96 1.50 -6.84
N VAL A 38 12.06 2.63 -6.14
CA VAL A 38 12.24 3.95 -6.77
C VAL A 38 13.56 4.02 -7.55
N ARG A 39 14.67 3.49 -7.01
CA ARG A 39 15.95 3.37 -7.74
C ARG A 39 15.84 2.50 -8.99
N ALA A 40 15.00 1.48 -8.94
CA ALA A 40 14.67 0.65 -10.12
C ALA A 40 13.68 1.33 -11.09
N GLY A 41 13.25 2.58 -10.81
CA GLY A 41 12.40 3.39 -11.67
C GLY A 41 10.90 3.19 -11.48
N TYR A 42 10.47 2.50 -10.40
CA TYR A 42 9.06 2.36 -10.07
C TYR A 42 8.47 3.66 -9.54
N LYS A 43 7.25 3.96 -9.97
CA LYS A 43 6.38 4.96 -9.33
C LYS A 43 5.42 4.22 -8.40
N VAL A 44 5.63 4.36 -7.10
CA VAL A 44 4.90 3.62 -6.06
C VAL A 44 3.89 4.53 -5.37
N ALA A 45 2.66 4.03 -5.21
CA ALA A 45 1.68 4.60 -4.29
C ALA A 45 1.61 3.75 -3.01
N THR A 46 1.35 4.36 -1.87
CA THR A 46 1.12 3.63 -0.61
C THR A 46 -0.28 3.89 -0.07
N VAL A 47 -0.91 2.85 0.45
CA VAL A 47 -2.20 2.93 1.11
C VAL A 47 -2.10 2.22 2.45
N LYS A 48 -2.52 2.88 3.53
CA LYS A 48 -2.50 2.30 4.88
C LYS A 48 -3.91 2.17 5.42
N HIS A 49 -4.26 0.98 5.88
CA HIS A 49 -5.49 0.75 6.62
C HIS A 49 -5.30 1.11 8.09
N ALA A 50 -5.97 2.18 8.53
CA ALA A 50 -5.92 2.66 9.91
C ALA A 50 -7.21 2.30 10.64
N GLY A 51 -7.31 1.05 11.15
CA GLY A 51 -8.53 0.51 11.76
C GLY A 51 -8.99 1.23 13.05
N HIS A 52 -8.15 2.07 13.64
CA HIS A 52 -8.47 2.88 14.82
C HIS A 52 -8.60 4.38 14.51
N GLY A 53 -8.73 4.72 13.23
CA GLY A 53 -8.67 6.12 12.80
C GLY A 53 -7.24 6.66 12.75
N PHE A 54 -7.12 7.92 12.39
CA PHE A 54 -5.86 8.65 12.33
C PHE A 54 -6.13 10.15 12.47
N ASP A 55 -5.18 10.86 13.05
CA ASP A 55 -5.23 12.32 13.11
C ASP A 55 -4.85 12.90 11.76
N LEU A 56 -5.69 13.76 11.23
CA LEU A 56 -5.64 14.23 9.85
C LEU A 56 -4.83 15.49 9.65
N ASP A 57 -4.74 16.32 10.70
CA ASP A 57 -4.15 17.66 10.59
C ASP A 57 -3.78 18.17 11.97
N THR A 58 -2.99 19.24 11.99
CA THR A 58 -2.68 19.94 13.23
C THR A 58 -3.92 20.73 13.68
N GLU A 59 -4.37 20.49 14.90
CA GLU A 59 -5.47 21.20 15.52
C GLU A 59 -5.27 22.73 15.41
N GLY A 60 -6.35 23.42 15.02
CA GLY A 60 -6.36 24.88 14.86
C GLY A 60 -5.90 25.41 13.51
N LYS A 61 -5.35 24.58 12.61
CA LYS A 61 -5.05 24.98 11.23
C LYS A 61 -6.34 25.19 10.42
N ASP A 62 -6.26 25.95 9.34
CA ASP A 62 -7.43 26.30 8.53
C ASP A 62 -8.13 25.06 7.96
N SER A 63 -7.37 24.09 7.46
CA SER A 63 -7.88 22.81 6.96
C SER A 63 -8.60 22.00 8.04
N TRP A 64 -8.04 21.92 9.24
CA TRP A 64 -8.70 21.30 10.39
C TRP A 64 -10.01 22.03 10.74
N ARG A 65 -9.98 23.36 10.79
CA ARG A 65 -11.17 24.20 11.09
C ARG A 65 -12.27 24.00 10.04
N HIS A 66 -11.93 23.91 8.76
CA HIS A 66 -12.90 23.61 7.71
C HIS A 66 -13.55 22.24 7.91
N LYS A 67 -12.76 21.21 8.27
CA LYS A 67 -13.28 19.88 8.55
C LYS A 67 -14.21 19.89 9.78
N GLN A 68 -13.82 20.57 10.86
CA GLN A 68 -14.65 20.72 12.08
C GLN A 68 -15.93 21.51 11.82
N ALA A 69 -15.93 22.42 10.88
CA ALA A 69 -17.11 23.18 10.46
C ALA A 69 -18.11 22.35 9.63
N GLY A 70 -17.78 21.06 9.32
CA GLY A 70 -18.68 20.14 8.65
C GLY A 70 -18.38 19.93 7.16
N ALA A 71 -17.21 20.35 6.65
CA ALA A 71 -16.82 20.02 5.29
C ALA A 71 -16.60 18.50 5.15
N SER A 72 -17.33 17.84 4.25
CA SER A 72 -17.17 16.40 3.97
C SER A 72 -15.83 16.07 3.29
N SER A 73 -15.21 17.06 2.63
CA SER A 73 -13.89 16.93 2.02
C SER A 73 -13.13 18.25 2.15
N VAL A 74 -11.84 18.14 2.47
CA VAL A 74 -10.89 19.26 2.47
C VAL A 74 -9.71 18.88 1.59
N ILE A 75 -9.40 19.72 0.60
CA ILE A 75 -8.26 19.53 -0.31
C ILE A 75 -7.29 20.69 -0.10
N ILE A 76 -6.05 20.35 0.17
CA ILE A 76 -4.95 21.30 0.34
C ILE A 76 -4.03 21.14 -0.86
N VAL A 77 -3.74 22.24 -1.54
CA VAL A 77 -2.85 22.25 -2.72
C VAL A 77 -1.71 23.23 -2.51
N SER A 78 -0.50 22.80 -2.79
CA SER A 78 0.70 23.63 -2.84
C SER A 78 1.29 23.62 -4.25
N LYS A 79 2.47 24.23 -4.44
CA LYS A 79 3.17 24.22 -5.73
C LYS A 79 3.58 22.81 -6.20
N SER A 80 3.80 21.88 -5.27
CA SER A 80 4.40 20.56 -5.57
C SER A 80 3.70 19.38 -4.88
N SER A 81 2.67 19.63 -4.08
CA SER A 81 2.00 18.60 -3.30
C SER A 81 0.52 18.89 -3.09
N MET A 82 -0.24 17.83 -2.91
CA MET A 82 -1.66 17.87 -2.59
C MET A 82 -1.93 16.90 -1.45
N ALA A 83 -2.81 17.29 -0.54
CA ALA A 83 -3.41 16.42 0.45
C ALA A 83 -4.94 16.51 0.36
N MET A 84 -5.60 15.39 0.61
CA MET A 84 -7.05 15.31 0.62
C MET A 84 -7.52 14.57 1.87
N PHE A 85 -8.45 15.17 2.60
CA PHE A 85 -9.14 14.57 3.73
C PHE A 85 -10.63 14.51 3.40
N ALA A 86 -11.18 13.32 3.30
CA ALA A 86 -12.58 13.15 2.95
C ALA A 86 -13.24 12.10 3.84
N ASP A 87 -14.53 12.28 4.11
CA ASP A 87 -15.34 11.23 4.69
C ASP A 87 -15.53 10.10 3.67
N VAL A 88 -15.35 8.88 4.13
CA VAL A 88 -15.50 7.70 3.30
C VAL A 88 -16.54 6.76 3.94
N PRO A 89 -17.24 5.95 3.14
CA PRO A 89 -18.08 4.88 3.69
C PRO A 89 -17.25 3.93 4.54
N ASP A 90 -17.88 3.32 5.54
CA ASP A 90 -17.25 2.27 6.31
C ASP A 90 -16.65 1.19 5.40
N GLN A 91 -15.43 0.75 5.74
CA GLN A 91 -14.74 -0.35 5.07
C GLN A 91 -14.46 -0.14 3.58
N MET A 92 -13.96 1.03 3.20
CA MET A 92 -13.47 1.23 1.84
C MET A 92 -12.41 0.19 1.49
N LYS A 93 -12.62 -0.54 0.40
CA LYS A 93 -11.68 -1.54 -0.11
C LYS A 93 -10.49 -0.87 -0.80
N VAL A 94 -9.34 -1.54 -0.81
CA VAL A 94 -8.13 -0.97 -1.41
C VAL A 94 -8.26 -0.75 -2.92
N GLU A 95 -9.04 -1.59 -3.64
CA GLU A 95 -9.35 -1.35 -5.05
C GLU A 95 -10.20 -0.10 -5.28
N GLU A 96 -11.09 0.24 -4.35
CA GLU A 96 -11.86 1.49 -4.44
C GLU A 96 -10.94 2.71 -4.26
N VAL A 97 -9.95 2.60 -3.37
CA VAL A 97 -8.90 3.63 -3.22
C VAL A 97 -8.09 3.73 -4.50
N ARG A 98 -7.63 2.61 -5.08
CA ARG A 98 -6.93 2.57 -6.36
C ARG A 98 -7.74 3.28 -7.45
N ASP A 99 -8.98 2.85 -7.64
CA ASP A 99 -9.80 3.29 -8.78
C ASP A 99 -10.22 4.76 -8.69
N ARG A 100 -10.24 5.33 -7.47
CA ARG A 100 -10.61 6.74 -7.25
C ARG A 100 -9.42 7.69 -7.19
N PHE A 101 -8.26 7.23 -6.67
CA PHE A 101 -7.18 8.13 -6.27
C PHE A 101 -5.81 7.79 -6.85
N VAL A 102 -5.64 6.62 -7.49
CA VAL A 102 -4.37 6.21 -8.09
C VAL A 102 -4.54 6.09 -9.59
N ASP A 103 -3.93 7.00 -10.34
CA ASP A 103 -3.98 6.96 -11.81
C ASP A 103 -3.04 5.89 -12.39
N GLY A 104 -3.21 5.61 -13.68
CA GLY A 104 -2.45 4.57 -14.40
C GLY A 104 -0.95 4.85 -14.54
N SER A 105 -0.43 6.00 -14.10
CA SER A 105 1.00 6.32 -14.14
C SER A 105 1.81 5.64 -13.04
N TYR A 106 1.15 5.04 -12.06
CA TYR A 106 1.80 4.27 -11.00
C TYR A 106 2.06 2.83 -11.46
N ASP A 107 3.19 2.27 -11.04
CA ASP A 107 3.58 0.89 -11.35
C ASP A 107 3.07 -0.11 -10.31
N LEU A 108 2.92 0.33 -9.05
CA LEU A 108 2.55 -0.53 -7.92
C LEU A 108 1.88 0.27 -6.81
N ILE A 109 0.88 -0.34 -6.17
CA ILE A 109 0.35 0.09 -4.89
C ILE A 109 0.87 -0.85 -3.81
N ILE A 110 1.55 -0.31 -2.80
CA ILE A 110 1.90 -1.00 -1.57
C ILE A 110 0.83 -0.68 -0.53
N ALA A 111 0.07 -1.70 -0.12
CA ALA A 111 -0.98 -1.59 0.87
C ALA A 111 -0.51 -2.17 2.22
N GLU A 112 -0.52 -1.37 3.28
CA GLU A 112 -0.29 -1.85 4.65
C GLU A 112 -1.61 -2.21 5.31
N GLY A 113 -1.87 -3.49 5.50
CA GLY A 113 -3.13 -4.03 6.02
C GLY A 113 -3.84 -4.96 5.04
N TRP A 114 -5.17 -5.00 5.06
CA TRP A 114 -6.02 -5.85 4.21
C TRP A 114 -5.65 -7.34 4.25
N ARG A 115 -5.58 -7.86 5.48
CA ARG A 115 -5.10 -9.22 5.76
C ARG A 115 -5.96 -10.33 5.16
N SER A 116 -7.27 -10.14 5.15
CA SER A 116 -8.28 -11.11 4.73
C SER A 116 -8.59 -11.08 3.23
N GLU A 117 -8.07 -10.10 2.51
CA GLU A 117 -8.32 -9.93 1.08
C GLU A 117 -7.42 -10.87 0.26
N GLY A 118 -7.90 -11.30 -0.91
CA GLY A 118 -7.21 -12.23 -1.82
C GLY A 118 -6.02 -11.64 -2.61
N TYR A 119 -5.50 -10.48 -2.20
CA TYR A 119 -4.37 -9.84 -2.90
C TYR A 119 -3.05 -10.57 -2.68
N PRO A 120 -2.11 -10.46 -3.65
CA PRO A 120 -0.72 -10.82 -3.41
C PRO A 120 -0.20 -10.14 -2.14
N LYS A 121 0.46 -10.93 -1.28
CA LYS A 121 0.86 -10.43 0.03
C LYS A 121 2.23 -10.91 0.48
N ILE A 122 2.92 -10.07 1.22
CA ILE A 122 4.11 -10.39 2.00
C ILE A 122 3.72 -10.34 3.47
N VAL A 123 3.98 -11.41 4.19
CA VAL A 123 3.72 -11.49 5.64
C VAL A 123 4.97 -11.10 6.39
N VAL A 124 4.84 -10.13 7.30
CA VAL A 124 5.94 -9.72 8.20
C VAL A 124 5.68 -10.27 9.60
N VAL A 125 6.58 -11.14 10.04
CA VAL A 125 6.52 -11.82 11.33
C VAL A 125 7.71 -11.41 12.19
N ARG A 126 7.44 -10.94 13.39
CA ARG A 126 8.46 -10.63 14.39
C ARG A 126 8.16 -11.43 15.66
N ASP A 127 9.21 -12.02 16.25
CA ASP A 127 9.14 -12.68 17.56
C ASP A 127 8.16 -13.86 17.69
N GLN A 128 7.65 -14.40 16.55
CA GLN A 128 6.79 -15.58 16.54
C GLN A 128 7.55 -16.79 16.01
N ILE A 129 7.41 -17.89 16.72
CA ILE A 129 7.84 -19.23 16.28
C ILE A 129 6.56 -20.00 15.95
N GLY A 130 6.46 -20.61 14.75
CA GLY A 130 5.31 -21.43 14.37
C GLY A 130 4.62 -20.98 13.09
N GLU A 131 3.37 -21.37 12.93
CA GLU A 131 2.58 -21.15 11.72
C GLU A 131 2.38 -19.66 11.38
N VAL A 132 2.46 -19.34 10.10
CA VAL A 132 2.10 -18.03 9.59
C VAL A 132 0.59 -17.85 9.72
N PRO A 133 0.10 -16.91 10.53
CA PRO A 133 -1.32 -16.77 10.78
C PRO A 133 -2.06 -16.05 9.66
N VAL A 134 -1.83 -16.44 8.42
CA VAL A 134 -2.40 -15.84 7.20
C VAL A 134 -2.70 -16.94 6.19
N SER A 135 -3.82 -16.82 5.48
CA SER A 135 -4.15 -17.71 4.37
C SER A 135 -2.99 -17.78 3.36
N ALA A 136 -2.69 -18.98 2.89
CA ALA A 136 -1.69 -19.22 1.85
C ALA A 136 -2.06 -18.57 0.51
N ASP A 137 -3.33 -18.22 0.32
CA ASP A 137 -3.82 -17.59 -0.90
C ASP A 137 -3.17 -16.22 -1.13
N GLY A 138 -2.51 -16.07 -2.27
CA GLY A 138 -1.77 -14.86 -2.64
C GLY A 138 -0.48 -14.61 -1.83
N LEU A 139 -0.05 -15.54 -0.98
CA LEU A 139 1.19 -15.39 -0.21
C LEU A 139 2.42 -15.52 -1.12
N LEU A 140 3.23 -14.46 -1.20
CA LEU A 140 4.45 -14.41 -2.02
C LEU A 140 5.70 -14.74 -1.22
N ALA A 141 5.78 -14.29 0.02
CA ALA A 141 6.89 -14.52 0.93
C ALA A 141 6.50 -14.27 2.38
N VAL A 142 7.31 -14.82 3.28
CA VAL A 142 7.34 -14.44 4.68
C VAL A 142 8.65 -13.71 4.97
N VAL A 143 8.57 -12.55 5.63
CA VAL A 143 9.73 -11.81 6.12
C VAL A 143 9.82 -12.00 7.63
N SER A 144 10.87 -12.63 8.09
CA SER A 144 11.07 -12.95 9.52
C SER A 144 12.54 -13.16 9.86
N ASN A 145 12.94 -12.71 11.05
CA ASN A 145 14.23 -13.02 11.65
C ASN A 145 14.21 -14.33 12.47
N LYS A 146 13.11 -15.07 12.44
CA LYS A 146 12.93 -16.35 13.15
C LYS A 146 12.55 -17.45 12.17
N PRO A 147 12.85 -18.70 12.45
CA PRO A 147 12.35 -19.81 11.68
C PRO A 147 10.81 -19.82 11.69
N VAL A 148 10.23 -19.87 10.50
CA VAL A 148 8.78 -19.95 10.29
C VAL A 148 8.54 -21.04 9.25
N GLU A 149 7.59 -21.94 9.53
CA GLU A 149 7.15 -22.92 8.55
C GLU A 149 6.28 -22.23 7.49
N ALA A 150 6.75 -22.20 6.27
CA ALA A 150 6.03 -21.63 5.12
C ALA A 150 6.40 -22.37 3.84
N GLN A 151 5.44 -22.51 2.92
CA GLN A 151 5.65 -23.07 1.58
C GLN A 151 6.14 -22.01 0.56
N VAL A 152 6.54 -20.86 1.02
CA VAL A 152 7.00 -19.72 0.23
C VAL A 152 8.37 -19.26 0.76
N PRO A 153 9.12 -18.46 -0.01
CA PRO A 153 10.40 -17.93 0.46
C PRO A 153 10.33 -17.28 1.84
N LEU A 154 11.27 -17.64 2.70
CA LEU A 154 11.54 -16.95 3.96
C LEU A 154 12.69 -15.98 3.73
N ILE A 155 12.46 -14.69 3.96
CA ILE A 155 13.44 -13.62 3.71
C ILE A 155 13.75 -12.96 5.06
N ASP A 156 15.03 -12.69 5.29
CA ASP A 156 15.46 -11.91 6.45
C ASP A 156 14.97 -10.45 6.34
N PRO A 157 14.43 -9.83 7.40
CA PRO A 157 13.99 -8.43 7.37
C PRO A 157 15.11 -7.44 7.00
N ASP A 158 16.37 -7.81 7.17
CA ASP A 158 17.51 -6.98 6.79
C ASP A 158 17.91 -7.16 5.32
N ASP A 159 17.49 -8.23 4.66
CA ASP A 159 17.69 -8.43 3.23
C ASP A 159 16.61 -7.72 2.39
N VAL A 160 16.62 -6.40 2.46
CA VAL A 160 15.68 -5.53 1.73
C VAL A 160 15.81 -5.70 0.22
N ALA A 161 17.02 -6.00 -0.25
CA ALA A 161 17.29 -6.23 -1.67
C ALA A 161 16.56 -7.47 -2.19
N ALA A 162 16.53 -8.57 -1.41
CA ALA A 162 15.77 -9.77 -1.77
C ALA A 162 14.26 -9.51 -1.80
N VAL A 163 13.73 -8.73 -0.85
CA VAL A 163 12.31 -8.32 -0.85
C VAL A 163 11.98 -7.51 -2.09
N ALA A 164 12.80 -6.50 -2.42
CA ALA A 164 12.60 -5.68 -3.60
C ALA A 164 12.70 -6.50 -4.90
N ALA A 165 13.67 -7.41 -5.00
CA ALA A 165 13.81 -8.30 -6.16
C ALA A 165 12.61 -9.23 -6.33
N LEU A 166 12.06 -9.76 -5.24
CA LEU A 166 10.82 -10.54 -5.26
C LEU A 166 9.67 -9.72 -5.83
N ILE A 167 9.51 -8.48 -5.35
CA ILE A 167 8.44 -7.57 -5.80
C ILE A 167 8.59 -7.28 -7.29
N MET A 168 9.77 -6.89 -7.75
CA MET A 168 10.04 -6.57 -9.15
C MET A 168 9.79 -7.76 -10.09
N ARG A 169 10.04 -8.97 -9.64
CA ARG A 169 9.76 -10.20 -10.40
C ARG A 169 8.25 -10.47 -10.54
N HIS A 170 7.46 -10.21 -9.49
CA HIS A 170 6.02 -10.47 -9.51
C HIS A 170 5.22 -9.32 -10.13
N PHE A 171 5.73 -8.11 -10.06
CA PHE A 171 5.11 -6.89 -10.54
C PHE A 171 6.09 -6.15 -11.46
N PRO A 172 6.33 -6.64 -12.68
CA PRO A 172 7.22 -5.95 -13.60
C PRO A 172 6.72 -4.53 -13.88
N ARG A 173 7.68 -3.61 -13.97
CA ARG A 173 7.38 -2.21 -14.26
C ARG A 173 6.67 -2.07 -15.60
N ARG A 174 5.69 -1.20 -15.67
CA ARG A 174 4.96 -0.91 -16.91
C ARG A 174 5.86 -0.18 -17.90
N SER A 175 5.76 -0.54 -19.19
CA SER A 175 6.33 0.29 -20.25
C SER A 175 5.59 1.63 -20.25
N ARG A 176 6.34 2.75 -20.23
CA ARG A 176 5.77 4.09 -20.28
C ARG A 176 5.59 4.59 -21.72
N ASP A 177 5.88 3.75 -22.69
CA ASP A 177 5.80 4.10 -24.12
C ASP A 177 4.37 3.95 -24.68
N ASP A 178 3.42 3.46 -23.88
CA ASP A 178 2.03 3.22 -24.29
C ASP A 178 1.01 4.17 -23.60
N ALA A 179 1.45 5.33 -23.07
CA ALA A 179 0.57 6.28 -22.37
C ALA A 179 0.37 7.59 -23.17
#